data_8a4533cdfb35dc34c6b7018cb9124b8a
#
_entry.id   8a4533cdfb35dc34c6b7018cb9124b8a
#
_cell.length_a   1.000
_cell.length_b   1.000
_cell.length_c   1.000
_cell.angle_alpha   90.00
_cell.angle_beta   90.00
_cell.angle_gamma   90.00
#
_symmetry.space_group_name_H-M   'P 1'
#
loop_
_entity.id
_entity.type
_entity.pdbx_description
1 polymer ?
#
loop_
_entity_poly.entity_id
_entity_poly.type
_entity_poly.pdbx_seq_one_letter_code
_entity_poly.pdbx_strand_id
1 'polypeptide(L)'
;RQGATVEFLQHLRRAGVRIGEHAVFMPALLKPGAARLLSMLKAIHEGDIERAVSPPPGLTSIPNDRRHTLADYAAAGFQPCGPRAVRLDMLERLADLIREQRSENKERRFEPNAPMTALLGCSNEDLREVLKALGYRRVQKAAEDQPELWSGRSRSTQRPAQTGQKPHAKGKGQG
;
A
#
# COMPACT_ATOMS: atom_id res chain seq x y z
N ARG A 1 10.28 -2.34 -12.46
CA ARG A 1 10.97 -3.66 -12.36
C ARG A 1 11.97 -3.91 -13.50
N GLN A 2 12.21 -2.95 -14.36
CA GLN A 2 13.26 -3.04 -15.37
C GLN A 2 14.60 -2.65 -14.73
N GLY A 3 15.52 -3.61 -14.61
CA GLY A 3 16.90 -3.37 -14.21
C GLY A 3 17.44 -4.06 -12.95
N ALA A 4 16.59 -4.68 -12.13
CA ALA A 4 17.11 -5.46 -11.01
C ALA A 4 17.52 -6.86 -11.48
N THR A 5 18.80 -7.18 -11.41
CA THR A 5 19.31 -8.52 -11.72
C THR A 5 18.83 -9.53 -10.66
N VAL A 6 18.77 -10.82 -11.03
CA VAL A 6 18.40 -11.90 -10.10
C VAL A 6 19.34 -11.88 -8.87
N GLU A 7 20.61 -11.60 -9.07
CA GLU A 7 21.61 -11.50 -8.00
C GLU A 7 21.30 -10.36 -7.03
N PHE A 8 20.92 -9.17 -7.51
CA PHE A 8 20.54 -8.04 -6.68
C PHE A 8 19.32 -8.38 -5.81
N LEU A 9 18.30 -9.02 -6.39
CA LEU A 9 17.12 -9.48 -5.64
C LEU A 9 17.47 -10.52 -4.57
N GLN A 10 18.43 -11.41 -4.84
CA GLN A 10 18.93 -12.37 -3.86
C GLN A 10 19.67 -11.69 -2.71
N HIS A 11 20.50 -10.68 -2.99
CA HIS A 11 21.17 -9.88 -1.95
C HIS A 11 20.18 -9.18 -1.04
N LEU A 12 19.14 -8.54 -1.60
CA LEU A 12 18.08 -7.92 -0.80
C LEU A 12 17.37 -8.95 0.11
N ARG A 13 17.07 -10.14 -0.42
CA ARG A 13 16.43 -11.20 0.40
C ARG A 13 17.35 -11.69 1.51
N ARG A 14 18.66 -11.85 1.26
CA ARG A 14 19.64 -12.23 2.29
C ARG A 14 19.77 -11.15 3.36
N ALA A 15 19.63 -9.88 3.01
CA ALA A 15 19.59 -8.76 3.93
C ALA A 15 18.24 -8.66 4.71
N GLY A 16 17.32 -9.63 4.55
CA GLY A 16 16.03 -9.66 5.23
C GLY A 16 14.94 -8.80 4.60
N VAL A 17 15.18 -8.28 3.37
CA VAL A 17 14.17 -7.51 2.64
C VAL A 17 13.15 -8.45 2.00
N ARG A 18 11.88 -8.18 2.19
CA ARG A 18 10.76 -8.83 1.53
C ARG A 18 10.30 -8.02 0.32
N ILE A 19 10.17 -8.72 -0.82
CA ILE A 19 9.73 -8.13 -2.09
C ILE A 19 8.38 -8.78 -2.41
N GLY A 20 7.31 -8.05 -2.11
CA GLY A 20 5.95 -8.50 -2.31
C GLY A 20 5.29 -7.96 -3.59
N GLU A 21 3.99 -8.16 -3.70
CA GLU A 21 3.18 -7.67 -4.82
C GLU A 21 2.91 -6.17 -4.73
N HIS A 22 2.65 -5.68 -3.52
CA HIS A 22 2.28 -4.29 -3.24
C HIS A 22 3.45 -3.49 -2.66
N ALA A 23 4.33 -4.12 -1.87
CA ALA A 23 5.35 -3.42 -1.12
C ALA A 23 6.71 -4.15 -1.15
N VAL A 24 7.76 -3.35 -0.93
CA VAL A 24 9.11 -3.83 -0.59
C VAL A 24 9.41 -3.32 0.80
N PHE A 25 9.70 -4.20 1.74
CA PHE A 25 9.89 -3.83 3.14
C PHE A 25 10.81 -4.80 3.89
N MET A 26 11.30 -4.37 5.03
CA MET A 26 12.09 -5.18 5.95
C MET A 26 11.23 -5.49 7.19
N PRO A 27 10.85 -6.76 7.44
CA PRO A 27 9.97 -7.13 8.56
C PRO A 27 10.48 -6.67 9.93
N ALA A 28 11.79 -6.61 10.10
CA ALA A 28 12.41 -6.11 11.34
C ALA A 28 12.00 -4.66 11.65
N LEU A 29 11.82 -3.83 10.62
CA LEU A 29 11.43 -2.42 10.74
C LEU A 29 9.93 -2.23 10.97
N LEU A 30 9.10 -3.26 10.74
CA LEU A 30 7.66 -3.23 11.04
C LEU A 30 7.35 -3.59 12.50
N LYS A 31 8.35 -3.99 13.29
CA LYS A 31 8.15 -4.19 14.73
C LYS A 31 7.78 -2.85 15.38
N PRO A 32 6.81 -2.82 16.32
CA PRO A 32 6.25 -1.57 16.86
C PRO A 32 7.30 -0.56 17.32
N GLY A 33 8.32 -1.01 18.04
CA GLY A 33 9.41 -0.13 18.52
C GLY A 33 10.24 0.46 17.40
N ALA A 34 10.60 -0.34 16.38
CA ALA A 34 11.41 0.11 15.24
C ALA A 34 10.61 1.07 14.35
N ALA A 35 9.36 0.73 14.02
CA ALA A 35 8.48 1.57 13.22
C ALA A 35 8.22 2.93 13.88
N ARG A 36 7.95 2.94 15.19
CA ARG A 36 7.79 4.17 15.96
C ARG A 36 9.05 5.02 15.93
N LEU A 37 10.23 4.42 16.15
CA LEU A 37 11.50 5.13 16.14
C LEU A 37 11.78 5.75 14.77
N LEU A 38 11.57 5.02 13.68
CA LEU A 38 11.76 5.52 12.32
C LEU A 38 10.84 6.69 12.01
N SER A 39 9.56 6.59 12.37
CA SER A 39 8.58 7.66 12.19
C SER A 39 8.96 8.93 12.96
N MET A 40 9.41 8.77 14.21
CA MET A 40 9.86 9.90 15.03
C MET A 40 11.14 10.53 14.48
N LEU A 41 12.14 9.74 14.10
CA LEU A 41 13.39 10.25 13.52
C LEU A 41 13.14 11.02 12.23
N LYS A 42 12.22 10.52 11.37
CA LYS A 42 11.81 11.23 10.17
C LYS A 42 11.16 12.57 10.49
N ALA A 43 10.21 12.60 11.43
CA ALA A 43 9.52 13.81 11.83
C ALA A 43 10.48 14.86 12.43
N ILE A 44 11.44 14.44 13.25
CA ILE A 44 12.49 15.30 13.79
C ILE A 44 13.38 15.86 12.66
N HIS A 45 13.78 15.00 11.70
CA HIS A 45 14.60 15.42 10.57
C HIS A 45 13.91 16.48 9.71
N GLU A 46 12.59 16.38 9.56
CA GLU A 46 11.77 17.35 8.81
C GLU A 46 11.36 18.57 9.63
N GLY A 47 11.69 18.61 10.93
CA GLY A 47 11.38 19.72 11.82
C GLY A 47 9.91 19.79 12.27
N ASP A 48 9.14 18.74 12.08
CA ASP A 48 7.70 18.69 12.42
C ASP A 48 7.35 17.37 13.13
N ILE A 49 7.46 17.37 14.46
CA ILE A 49 7.25 16.19 15.29
C ILE A 49 5.78 15.70 15.27
N GLU A 50 4.82 16.59 14.97
CA GLU A 50 3.40 16.23 14.92
C GLU A 50 3.07 15.34 13.72
N ARG A 51 3.97 15.30 12.73
CA ARG A 51 3.86 14.38 11.58
C ARG A 51 4.29 12.96 11.87
N ALA A 52 4.78 12.66 13.08
CA ALA A 52 5.12 11.30 13.45
C ALA A 52 3.85 10.41 13.52
N VAL A 53 3.77 9.42 12.64
CA VAL A 53 2.69 8.41 12.67
C VAL A 53 3.06 7.36 13.72
N SER A 54 2.29 7.29 14.80
CA SER A 54 2.55 6.37 15.93
C SER A 54 1.27 5.66 16.36
N PRO A 55 0.80 4.69 15.57
CA PRO A 55 -0.41 3.94 15.91
C PRO A 55 -0.21 3.07 17.14
N PRO A 56 -1.27 2.75 17.88
CA PRO A 56 -1.23 1.75 18.95
C PRO A 56 -0.69 0.42 18.43
N PRO A 57 0.06 -0.33 19.29
CA PRO A 57 0.56 -1.66 18.90
C PRO A 57 -0.58 -2.62 18.56
N GLY A 58 -0.33 -3.52 17.61
CA GLY A 58 -1.28 -4.57 17.24
C GLY A 58 -2.28 -4.19 16.13
N LEU A 59 -2.42 -2.91 15.78
CA LEU A 59 -3.28 -2.51 14.68
C LEU A 59 -2.69 -2.93 13.33
N THR A 60 -3.52 -3.50 12.49
CA THR A 60 -3.19 -3.94 11.12
C THR A 60 -3.51 -2.87 10.09
N SER A 61 -4.47 -2.00 10.39
CA SER A 61 -4.77 -0.79 9.64
C SER A 61 -5.26 0.34 10.54
N ILE A 62 -5.12 1.57 10.10
CA ILE A 62 -5.55 2.79 10.77
C ILE A 62 -6.32 3.69 9.80
N PRO A 63 -7.15 4.63 10.28
CA PRO A 63 -7.75 5.65 9.41
C PRO A 63 -6.66 6.42 8.67
N ASN A 64 -6.90 6.73 7.39
CA ASN A 64 -6.00 7.55 6.59
C ASN A 64 -6.25 9.03 6.90
N ASP A 65 -5.35 9.66 7.63
CA ASP A 65 -5.39 11.09 7.94
C ASP A 65 -4.61 11.88 6.88
N ARG A 66 -5.27 12.83 6.24
CA ARG A 66 -4.68 13.68 5.18
C ARG A 66 -3.56 14.62 5.67
N ARG A 67 -3.37 14.76 6.99
CA ARG A 67 -2.25 15.51 7.57
C ARG A 67 -0.91 14.81 7.34
N HIS A 68 -0.93 13.48 7.19
CA HIS A 68 0.27 12.70 6.95
C HIS A 68 0.47 12.45 5.45
N THR A 69 1.71 12.54 5.03
CA THR A 69 2.12 12.21 3.66
C THR A 69 2.33 10.70 3.49
N LEU A 70 2.48 10.27 2.24
CA LEU A 70 2.88 8.89 1.92
C LEU A 70 4.20 8.51 2.63
N ALA A 71 5.17 9.45 2.71
CA ALA A 71 6.46 9.21 3.35
C ALA A 71 6.33 9.07 4.87
N ASP A 72 5.39 9.78 5.51
CA ASP A 72 5.13 9.65 6.96
C ASP A 72 4.59 8.26 7.28
N TYR A 73 3.60 7.80 6.51
CA TYR A 73 3.06 6.45 6.64
C TYR A 73 4.11 5.38 6.36
N ALA A 74 4.93 5.55 5.31
CA ALA A 74 5.97 4.59 4.96
C ALA A 74 7.01 4.43 6.07
N ALA A 75 7.40 5.52 6.73
CA ALA A 75 8.31 5.49 7.89
C ALA A 75 7.72 4.70 9.06
N ALA A 76 6.40 4.75 9.25
CA ALA A 76 5.68 3.97 10.26
C ALA A 76 5.36 2.53 9.82
N GLY A 77 5.71 2.13 8.59
CA GLY A 77 5.45 0.80 8.04
C GLY A 77 4.03 0.59 7.51
N PHE A 78 3.35 1.69 7.13
CA PHE A 78 2.00 1.67 6.57
C PHE A 78 1.98 2.20 5.14
N GLN A 79 0.94 1.83 4.39
CA GLN A 79 0.65 2.38 3.06
C GLN A 79 -0.80 2.88 3.02
N PRO A 80 -1.04 4.14 2.66
CA PRO A 80 -2.38 4.66 2.44
C PRO A 80 -3.08 3.94 1.28
N CYS A 81 -4.28 3.42 1.55
CA CYS A 81 -5.12 2.71 0.60
C CYS A 81 -6.58 3.20 0.76
N GLY A 82 -6.93 4.30 0.10
CA GLY A 82 -8.25 4.92 0.23
C GLY A 82 -8.47 5.49 1.64
N PRO A 83 -9.54 5.07 2.36
CA PRO A 83 -9.87 5.60 3.70
C PRO A 83 -8.97 5.03 4.81
N ARG A 84 -8.16 4.02 4.51
CA ARG A 84 -7.30 3.34 5.48
C ARG A 84 -5.84 3.42 5.08
N ALA A 85 -4.95 3.51 6.07
CA ALA A 85 -3.54 3.17 5.91
C ALA A 85 -3.32 1.76 6.47
N VAL A 86 -2.82 0.86 5.64
CA VAL A 86 -2.66 -0.57 5.94
C VAL A 86 -1.20 -0.89 6.15
N ARG A 87 -0.89 -1.70 7.16
CA ARG A 87 0.49 -2.14 7.45
C ARG A 87 1.02 -3.00 6.30
N LEU A 88 2.27 -2.79 5.91
CA LEU A 88 2.85 -3.36 4.69
C LEU A 88 2.82 -4.90 4.64
N ASP A 89 3.06 -5.57 5.76
CA ASP A 89 2.98 -7.03 5.84
C ASP A 89 1.54 -7.56 5.70
N MET A 90 0.56 -6.76 6.13
CA MET A 90 -0.87 -7.11 5.97
C MET A 90 -1.35 -6.94 4.54
N LEU A 91 -0.79 -5.98 3.79
CA LEU A 91 -1.04 -5.85 2.35
C LEU A 91 -0.57 -7.10 1.58
N GLU A 92 0.60 -7.63 1.93
CA GLU A 92 1.10 -8.85 1.28
C GLU A 92 0.28 -10.08 1.65
N ARG A 93 -0.18 -10.19 2.91
CA ARG A 93 -1.11 -11.26 3.31
C ARG A 93 -2.46 -11.15 2.60
N LEU A 94 -2.97 -9.92 2.41
CA LEU A 94 -4.18 -9.71 1.61
C LEU A 94 -3.97 -10.16 0.16
N ALA A 95 -2.81 -9.84 -0.43
CA ALA A 95 -2.45 -10.29 -1.78
C ALA A 95 -2.37 -11.82 -1.87
N ASP A 96 -1.88 -12.49 -0.82
CA ASP A 96 -1.83 -13.95 -0.76
C ASP A 96 -3.24 -14.56 -0.73
N LEU A 97 -4.16 -14.06 0.11
CA LEU A 97 -5.56 -14.49 0.15
C LEU A 97 -6.26 -14.31 -1.20
N ILE A 98 -6.04 -13.15 -1.84
CA ILE A 98 -6.59 -12.87 -3.17
C ILE A 98 -6.02 -13.84 -4.22
N ARG A 99 -4.72 -14.12 -4.15
CA ARG A 99 -4.04 -15.02 -5.09
C ARG A 99 -4.55 -16.45 -4.95
N GLU A 100 -4.77 -16.92 -3.73
CA GLU A 100 -5.33 -18.23 -3.42
C GLU A 100 -6.70 -18.39 -4.08
N GLN A 101 -7.66 -17.51 -3.79
CA GLN A 101 -8.99 -17.54 -4.43
C GLN A 101 -8.92 -17.49 -5.96
N ARG A 102 -8.04 -16.63 -6.51
CA ARG A 102 -7.86 -16.50 -7.96
C ARG A 102 -7.22 -17.71 -8.62
N SER A 103 -6.46 -18.49 -7.89
CA SER A 103 -5.89 -19.76 -8.41
C SER A 103 -6.93 -20.86 -8.52
N GLU A 104 -7.93 -20.85 -7.64
CA GLU A 104 -9.03 -21.81 -7.62
C GLU A 104 -10.11 -21.49 -8.68
N ASN A 105 -10.19 -20.24 -9.12
CA ASN A 105 -11.20 -19.78 -10.08
C ASN A 105 -10.62 -19.63 -11.49
N LYS A 106 -11.21 -20.35 -12.47
CA LYS A 106 -10.80 -20.28 -13.90
C LYS A 106 -10.84 -18.86 -14.47
N GLU A 107 -11.78 -18.04 -14.03
CA GLU A 107 -11.93 -16.64 -14.46
C GLU A 107 -10.99 -15.68 -13.73
N ARG A 108 -10.17 -16.19 -12.79
CA ARG A 108 -9.25 -15.39 -11.95
C ARG A 108 -9.94 -14.24 -11.22
N ARG A 109 -11.20 -14.46 -10.82
CA ARG A 109 -11.97 -13.54 -9.97
C ARG A 109 -11.85 -13.96 -8.52
N PHE A 110 -12.16 -13.05 -7.60
CA PHE A 110 -12.20 -13.32 -6.18
C PHE A 110 -13.35 -12.56 -5.52
N GLU A 111 -13.79 -13.04 -4.37
CA GLU A 111 -14.83 -12.46 -3.54
C GLU A 111 -14.22 -11.86 -2.26
N PRO A 112 -14.48 -10.56 -1.95
CA PRO A 112 -14.15 -10.01 -0.63
C PRO A 112 -14.89 -10.78 0.46
N ASN A 113 -14.16 -11.27 1.45
CA ASN A 113 -14.69 -12.18 2.48
C ASN A 113 -14.29 -11.77 3.90
N ALA A 114 -14.92 -12.42 4.88
CA ALA A 114 -14.65 -12.18 6.29
C ALA A 114 -13.17 -12.35 6.72
N PRO A 115 -12.39 -13.31 6.22
CA PRO A 115 -10.96 -13.36 6.47
C PRO A 115 -10.19 -12.10 6.06
N MET A 116 -10.55 -11.46 4.93
CA MET A 116 -9.90 -10.23 4.47
C MET A 116 -10.24 -9.03 5.36
N THR A 117 -11.51 -8.87 5.78
CA THR A 117 -11.90 -7.80 6.71
C THR A 117 -11.29 -8.00 8.09
N ALA A 118 -11.26 -9.23 8.59
CA ALA A 118 -10.60 -9.56 9.86
C ALA A 118 -9.10 -9.30 9.82
N LEU A 119 -8.42 -9.64 8.72
CA LEU A 119 -6.99 -9.37 8.50
C LEU A 119 -6.67 -7.89 8.61
N LEU A 120 -7.50 -7.02 8.01
CA LEU A 120 -7.28 -5.58 8.00
C LEU A 120 -7.91 -4.87 9.21
N GLY A 121 -8.78 -5.53 9.96
CA GLY A 121 -9.52 -4.91 11.06
C GLY A 121 -10.40 -3.75 10.59
N CYS A 122 -11.12 -3.93 9.46
CA CYS A 122 -11.91 -2.88 8.84
C CYS A 122 -13.30 -3.38 8.41
N SER A 123 -14.19 -2.46 8.04
CA SER A 123 -15.51 -2.78 7.51
C SER A 123 -15.43 -3.33 6.07
N ASN A 124 -16.53 -3.91 5.59
CA ASN A 124 -16.64 -4.35 4.19
C ASN A 124 -16.53 -3.15 3.21
N GLU A 125 -17.07 -1.99 3.60
CA GLU A 125 -16.98 -0.76 2.81
C GLU A 125 -15.53 -0.30 2.69
N ASP A 126 -14.81 -0.24 3.80
CA ASP A 126 -13.39 0.12 3.82
C ASP A 126 -12.56 -0.86 3.00
N LEU A 127 -12.82 -2.18 3.11
CA LEU A 127 -12.14 -3.20 2.31
C LEU A 127 -12.31 -2.95 0.81
N ARG A 128 -13.53 -2.62 0.36
CA ARG A 128 -13.80 -2.30 -1.05
C ARG A 128 -12.98 -1.10 -1.53
N GLU A 129 -12.88 -0.05 -0.72
CA GLU A 129 -12.09 1.13 -1.07
C GLU A 129 -10.58 0.83 -1.05
N VAL A 130 -10.11 0.00 -0.11
CA VAL A 130 -8.73 -0.50 -0.10
C VAL A 130 -8.43 -1.29 -1.38
N LEU A 131 -9.29 -2.20 -1.78
CA LEU A 131 -9.14 -2.98 -3.02
C LEU A 131 -9.09 -2.09 -4.26
N LYS A 132 -9.94 -1.07 -4.35
CA LYS A 132 -9.90 -0.08 -5.45
C LYS A 132 -8.57 0.68 -5.45
N ALA A 133 -8.11 1.15 -4.29
CA ALA A 133 -6.84 1.86 -4.17
C ALA A 133 -5.64 0.99 -4.58
N LEU A 134 -5.70 -0.32 -4.35
CA LEU A 134 -4.71 -1.30 -4.82
C LEU A 134 -4.83 -1.63 -6.31
N GLY A 135 -5.85 -1.11 -7.00
CA GLY A 135 -6.06 -1.27 -8.44
C GLY A 135 -6.90 -2.48 -8.84
N TYR A 136 -7.55 -3.15 -7.89
CA TYR A 136 -8.55 -4.18 -8.21
C TYR A 136 -9.84 -3.54 -8.69
N ARG A 137 -10.61 -4.25 -9.50
CA ARG A 137 -11.87 -3.76 -10.08
C ARG A 137 -13.02 -4.68 -9.72
N ARG A 138 -14.11 -4.10 -9.25
CA ARG A 138 -15.36 -4.82 -9.08
C ARG A 138 -15.97 -5.12 -10.46
N VAL A 139 -16.20 -6.40 -10.74
CA VAL A 139 -16.79 -6.87 -12.03
C VAL A 139 -18.24 -7.26 -11.87
N GLN A 140 -18.66 -7.60 -10.65
CA GLN A 140 -20.05 -7.93 -10.31
C GLN A 140 -20.39 -7.34 -8.95
N LYS A 141 -21.58 -6.71 -8.85
CA LYS A 141 -22.13 -6.24 -7.58
C LYS A 141 -22.82 -7.40 -6.87
N ALA A 142 -22.84 -7.39 -5.55
CA ALA A 142 -23.66 -8.31 -4.76
C ALA A 142 -25.15 -8.13 -5.11
N ALA A 143 -25.88 -9.21 -5.30
CA ALA A 143 -27.34 -9.29 -5.46
C ALA A 143 -27.85 -10.43 -4.58
N GLU A 144 -29.20 -10.59 -4.48
CA GLU A 144 -29.84 -11.52 -3.53
C GLU A 144 -29.32 -12.97 -3.62
N ASP A 145 -28.90 -13.42 -4.83
CA ASP A 145 -28.34 -14.77 -5.06
C ASP A 145 -26.96 -14.76 -5.74
N GLN A 146 -26.28 -13.62 -5.78
CA GLN A 146 -24.99 -13.52 -6.49
C GLN A 146 -23.94 -12.83 -5.63
N PRO A 147 -22.74 -13.44 -5.46
CA PRO A 147 -21.65 -12.86 -4.72
C PRO A 147 -21.06 -11.63 -5.44
N GLU A 148 -20.49 -10.73 -4.65
CA GLU A 148 -19.69 -9.63 -5.20
C GLU A 148 -18.37 -10.16 -5.73
N LEU A 149 -18.10 -9.95 -7.03
CA LEU A 149 -16.87 -10.44 -7.67
C LEU A 149 -15.95 -9.31 -8.09
N TRP A 150 -14.67 -9.54 -7.88
CA TRP A 150 -13.59 -8.63 -8.23
C TRP A 150 -12.58 -9.30 -9.15
N SER A 151 -11.95 -8.51 -10.02
CA SER A 151 -10.89 -8.98 -10.92
C SER A 151 -9.53 -8.39 -10.54
N GLY A 152 -8.47 -8.98 -11.11
CA GLY A 152 -7.09 -8.55 -10.88
C GLY A 152 -6.80 -7.10 -11.26
N ARG A 153 -5.64 -6.63 -10.85
CA ARG A 153 -5.16 -5.27 -11.11
C ARG A 153 -5.15 -4.94 -12.60
N SER A 154 -5.72 -3.78 -12.96
CA SER A 154 -5.54 -3.24 -14.30
C SER A 154 -4.10 -2.76 -14.47
N ARG A 155 -3.43 -3.16 -15.55
CA ARG A 155 -2.05 -2.70 -15.88
C ARG A 155 -1.94 -1.19 -16.11
N SER A 156 -3.04 -0.46 -16.20
CA SER A 156 -3.06 0.96 -16.57
C SER A 156 -2.81 1.95 -15.42
N THR A 157 -2.75 1.52 -14.15
CA THR A 157 -2.66 2.43 -12.99
C THR A 157 -1.26 2.65 -12.45
N GLN A 158 -0.20 2.16 -13.12
CA GLN A 158 1.18 2.48 -12.78
C GLN A 158 1.73 3.61 -13.67
N ARG A 159 1.09 4.79 -13.68
CA ARG A 159 1.82 6.03 -14.02
C ARG A 159 2.31 6.63 -12.70
N PRO A 160 3.63 6.73 -12.48
CA PRO A 160 4.15 7.58 -11.41
C PRO A 160 3.66 8.99 -11.68
N ALA A 161 3.17 9.68 -10.65
CA ALA A 161 2.85 11.09 -10.72
C ALA A 161 4.11 11.82 -11.22
N GLN A 162 4.07 12.34 -12.43
CA GLN A 162 5.08 13.26 -12.93
C GLN A 162 4.95 14.52 -12.09
N THR A 163 5.90 14.76 -11.21
CA THR A 163 6.17 16.07 -10.64
C THR A 163 6.41 17.03 -11.79
N GLY A 164 5.38 17.85 -12.08
CA GLY A 164 5.46 18.88 -13.09
C GLY A 164 6.48 19.95 -12.70
N GLN A 165 7.70 19.82 -13.17
CA GLN A 165 8.60 20.96 -13.32
C GLN A 165 8.08 21.80 -14.48
N LYS A 166 7.48 22.97 -14.17
CA LYS A 166 7.22 24.01 -15.16
C LYS A 166 8.55 24.50 -15.72
N PRO A 167 8.75 24.55 -17.03
CA PRO A 167 9.93 25.17 -17.60
C PRO A 167 9.87 26.69 -17.37
N HIS A 168 10.91 27.21 -16.77
CA HIS A 168 11.16 28.66 -16.68
C HIS A 168 11.23 29.23 -18.09
N ALA A 169 10.28 30.07 -18.45
CA ALA A 169 10.34 30.88 -19.66
C ALA A 169 11.49 31.88 -19.54
N LYS A 170 12.50 31.75 -20.41
CA LYS A 170 13.53 32.78 -20.62
C LYS A 170 12.86 33.97 -21.30
N GLY A 171 12.75 35.07 -20.56
CA GLY A 171 12.42 36.38 -21.13
C GLY A 171 13.53 36.82 -22.08
N LYS A 172 13.18 37.07 -23.35
CA LYS A 172 13.99 37.84 -24.30
C LYS A 172 13.87 39.30 -23.87
N GLY A 173 14.96 39.91 -23.38
CA GLY A 173 15.15 41.34 -23.36
C GLY A 173 15.71 41.79 -24.73
N GLN A 174 14.97 42.61 -25.39
CA GLN A 174 15.46 43.51 -26.44
C GLN A 174 15.75 44.87 -25.79
N GLY A 175 16.84 45.45 -26.21
CA GLY A 175 17.25 46.80 -25.92
C GLY A 175 18.71 46.98 -26.29
#